data_ebcfcc8d267a721e2fa6a881df5b0005
#
_entry.id   ebcfcc8d267a721e2fa6a881df5b0005
#
_cell.length_a   1.000
_cell.length_b   1.000
_cell.length_c   1.000
_cell.angle_alpha   90.00
_cell.angle_beta   90.00
_cell.angle_gamma   90.00
#
_symmetry.space_group_name_H-M   'P 1'
#
loop_
_entity.id
_entity.type
_entity.pdbx_description
1 polymer ?
#
loop_
_entity_poly.entity_id
_entity_poly.type
_entity_poly.pdbx_seq_one_letter_code
_entity_poly.pdbx_strand_id
1 'polypeptide(L)'
;MSSSNATTLNEINTLNRISSQLTIWGDVVFFIFGISGNLLNIYVFTQRSLRRNPCAMYFLSSTTACSIFYFVSMPFRILQYGFNIDPTYYLLGFCKTEYYITFPTRALASWFLVLACIDRFLRSSPNITYRQWSSFKVASYTIPITILLVFIGYIHIPIFYTINGIPPICAGQPGFYRIFLGFWHVIIYGSGPPFLMFVFSVLTIRHVK
;
A
#
# COMPACT_ATOMS: atom_id res chain seq x y z
N MET A 1 -38.19 -27.87 6.13
CA MET A 1 -37.52 -26.57 6.13
C MET A 1 -36.32 -26.47 7.07
N SER A 2 -36.22 -27.21 8.16
CA SER A 2 -35.10 -27.16 9.14
C SER A 2 -33.78 -27.77 8.63
N SER A 3 -33.80 -28.84 7.84
CA SER A 3 -32.56 -29.52 7.38
C SER A 3 -31.79 -28.71 6.30
N SER A 4 -32.50 -28.00 5.42
CA SER A 4 -31.89 -27.16 4.37
C SER A 4 -31.11 -26.00 4.97
N ASN A 5 -31.60 -25.38 6.06
CA ASN A 5 -30.91 -24.30 6.75
C ASN A 5 -29.65 -24.76 7.50
N ALA A 6 -29.63 -26.00 8.00
CA ALA A 6 -28.46 -26.56 8.67
C ALA A 6 -27.33 -26.90 7.69
N THR A 7 -27.69 -27.38 6.50
CA THR A 7 -26.72 -27.69 5.43
C THR A 7 -26.06 -26.42 4.90
N THR A 8 -26.85 -25.38 4.59
CA THR A 8 -26.33 -24.07 4.14
C THR A 8 -25.46 -23.38 5.20
N LEU A 9 -25.80 -23.49 6.48
CA LEU A 9 -24.98 -22.95 7.56
C LEU A 9 -23.62 -23.65 7.68
N ASN A 10 -23.61 -24.98 7.53
CA ASN A 10 -22.37 -25.77 7.54
C ASN A 10 -21.46 -25.43 6.33
N GLU A 11 -22.05 -25.24 5.16
CA GLU A 11 -21.31 -24.81 3.96
C GLU A 11 -20.70 -23.43 4.13
N ILE A 12 -21.45 -22.46 4.67
CA ILE A 12 -20.95 -21.10 4.97
C ILE A 12 -19.79 -21.16 5.97
N ASN A 13 -19.94 -21.92 7.04
CA ASN A 13 -18.88 -22.07 8.05
C ASN A 13 -17.62 -22.72 7.47
N THR A 14 -17.78 -23.71 6.58
CA THR A 14 -16.67 -24.38 5.90
C THR A 14 -15.95 -23.41 4.96
N LEU A 15 -16.69 -22.63 4.17
CA LEU A 15 -16.13 -21.62 3.26
C LEU A 15 -15.39 -20.53 4.05
N ASN A 16 -15.96 -20.04 5.14
CA ASN A 16 -15.30 -19.05 5.99
C ASN A 16 -14.00 -19.59 6.60
N ARG A 17 -14.00 -20.86 7.04
CA ARG A 17 -12.80 -21.51 7.57
C ARG A 17 -11.72 -21.66 6.50
N ILE A 18 -12.08 -22.10 5.29
CA ILE A 18 -11.13 -22.24 4.18
C ILE A 18 -10.57 -20.85 3.81
N SER A 19 -11.42 -19.83 3.66
CA SER A 19 -11.02 -18.47 3.37
C SER A 19 -10.05 -17.92 4.42
N SER A 20 -10.37 -18.11 5.71
CA SER A 20 -9.48 -17.69 6.81
C SER A 20 -8.12 -18.38 6.75
N GLN A 21 -8.07 -19.70 6.55
CA GLN A 21 -6.81 -20.43 6.45
C GLN A 21 -5.98 -20.00 5.24
N LEU A 22 -6.59 -19.81 4.08
CA LEU A 22 -5.90 -19.29 2.90
C LEU A 22 -5.33 -17.89 3.13
N THR A 23 -6.08 -17.02 3.81
CA THR A 23 -5.62 -15.67 4.15
C THR A 23 -4.41 -15.72 5.11
N ILE A 24 -4.47 -16.54 6.16
CA ILE A 24 -3.38 -16.66 7.14
C ILE A 24 -2.10 -17.16 6.46
N TRP A 25 -2.17 -18.27 5.76
CA TRP A 25 -0.98 -18.83 5.10
C TRP A 25 -0.45 -17.91 4.00
N GLY A 26 -1.35 -17.26 3.26
CA GLY A 26 -0.99 -16.23 2.28
C GLY A 26 -0.26 -15.06 2.94
N ASP A 27 -0.81 -14.50 4.01
CA ASP A 27 -0.22 -13.37 4.74
C ASP A 27 1.15 -13.75 5.36
N VAL A 28 1.31 -14.98 5.89
CA VAL A 28 2.61 -15.46 6.41
C VAL A 28 3.66 -15.57 5.30
N VAL A 29 3.29 -16.15 4.16
CA VAL A 29 4.19 -16.28 3.00
C VAL A 29 4.58 -14.89 2.49
N PHE A 30 3.62 -13.98 2.30
CA PHE A 30 3.88 -12.60 1.87
C PHE A 30 4.72 -11.84 2.89
N PHE A 31 4.54 -12.08 4.18
CA PHE A 31 5.35 -11.46 5.24
C PHE A 31 6.82 -11.88 5.13
N ILE A 32 7.10 -13.17 5.01
CA ILE A 32 8.47 -13.69 4.91
C ILE A 32 9.16 -13.19 3.64
N PHE A 33 8.53 -13.37 2.47
CA PHE A 33 9.11 -12.94 1.19
C PHE A 33 9.16 -11.41 1.07
N GLY A 34 8.16 -10.71 1.59
CA GLY A 34 8.11 -9.26 1.58
C GLY A 34 9.24 -8.63 2.41
N ILE A 35 9.48 -9.12 3.63
CA ILE A 35 10.59 -8.65 4.47
C ILE A 35 11.93 -8.98 3.81
N SER A 36 12.13 -10.23 3.39
CA SER A 36 13.39 -10.65 2.77
C SER A 36 13.71 -9.83 1.51
N GLY A 37 12.73 -9.63 0.62
CA GLY A 37 12.89 -8.82 -0.58
C GLY A 37 13.15 -7.34 -0.26
N ASN A 38 12.46 -6.77 0.74
CA ASN A 38 12.68 -5.39 1.15
C ASN A 38 14.06 -5.18 1.77
N LEU A 39 14.57 -6.11 2.59
CA LEU A 39 15.91 -6.04 3.16
C LEU A 39 16.98 -6.10 2.06
N LEU A 40 16.84 -6.98 1.07
CA LEU A 40 17.73 -7.03 -0.08
C LEU A 40 17.70 -5.73 -0.89
N ASN A 41 16.53 -5.17 -1.14
CA ASN A 41 16.38 -3.89 -1.83
C ASN A 41 17.06 -2.74 -1.06
N ILE A 42 16.85 -2.65 0.27
CA ILE A 42 17.52 -1.66 1.12
C ILE A 42 19.03 -1.82 1.00
N TYR A 43 19.55 -3.05 1.12
CA TYR A 43 20.97 -3.32 1.01
C TYR A 43 21.54 -2.86 -0.34
N VAL A 44 20.88 -3.18 -1.45
CA VAL A 44 21.33 -2.80 -2.80
C VAL A 44 21.27 -1.29 -3.01
N PHE A 45 20.15 -0.63 -2.68
CA PHE A 45 19.97 0.80 -2.95
C PHE A 45 20.72 1.73 -1.98
N THR A 46 21.20 1.22 -0.86
CA THR A 46 22.08 1.98 0.06
C THR A 46 23.56 1.94 -0.33
N GLN A 47 23.95 1.14 -1.32
CA GLN A 47 25.33 1.10 -1.80
C GLN A 47 25.79 2.46 -2.32
N ARG A 48 27.05 2.80 -2.09
CA ARG A 48 27.65 4.12 -2.43
C ARG A 48 27.48 4.50 -3.90
N SER A 49 27.54 3.54 -4.81
CA SER A 49 27.38 3.75 -6.26
C SER A 49 25.95 4.14 -6.67
N LEU A 50 24.93 3.66 -5.95
CA LEU A 50 23.52 3.86 -6.29
C LEU A 50 22.86 4.98 -5.49
N ARG A 51 23.37 5.28 -4.30
CA ARG A 51 22.77 6.23 -3.33
C ARG A 51 22.53 7.65 -3.89
N ARG A 52 23.30 8.09 -4.88
CA ARG A 52 23.15 9.41 -5.53
C ARG A 52 22.28 9.38 -6.79
N ASN A 53 21.78 8.21 -7.18
CA ASN A 53 20.90 8.10 -8.32
C ASN A 53 19.44 8.44 -7.91
N PRO A 54 18.77 9.42 -8.54
CA PRO A 54 17.40 9.80 -8.20
C PRO A 54 16.42 8.62 -8.26
N CYS A 55 16.51 7.80 -9.31
CA CYS A 55 15.68 6.61 -9.45
C CYS A 55 15.86 5.63 -8.27
N ALA A 56 17.10 5.41 -7.82
CA ALA A 56 17.38 4.55 -6.67
C ALA A 56 16.79 5.12 -5.35
N MET A 57 16.76 6.46 -5.20
CA MET A 57 16.12 7.09 -4.05
C MET A 57 14.61 6.81 -4.02
N TYR A 58 13.91 6.89 -5.15
CA TYR A 58 12.50 6.56 -5.21
C TYR A 58 12.24 5.08 -4.90
N PHE A 59 13.07 4.16 -5.41
CA PHE A 59 12.98 2.74 -5.05
C PHE A 59 13.25 2.50 -3.56
N LEU A 60 14.25 3.16 -2.98
CA LEU A 60 14.54 3.06 -1.55
C LEU A 60 13.36 3.57 -0.71
N SER A 61 12.77 4.72 -1.09
CA SER A 61 11.59 5.27 -0.41
C SER A 61 10.37 4.36 -0.52
N SER A 62 10.15 3.76 -1.70
CA SER A 62 9.10 2.74 -1.91
C SER A 62 9.31 1.53 -1.00
N THR A 63 10.53 1.00 -0.97
CA THR A 63 10.89 -0.15 -0.12
C THR A 63 10.74 0.17 1.37
N THR A 64 11.09 1.38 1.79
CA THR A 64 10.89 1.83 3.18
C THR A 64 9.40 1.89 3.54
N ALA A 65 8.55 2.43 2.66
CA ALA A 65 7.11 2.45 2.85
C ALA A 65 6.52 1.02 2.90
N CYS A 66 6.95 0.12 2.02
CA CYS A 66 6.60 -1.30 2.08
C CYS A 66 7.02 -1.93 3.40
N SER A 67 8.21 -1.65 3.89
CA SER A 67 8.71 -2.20 5.15
C SER A 67 7.84 -1.76 6.33
N ILE A 68 7.45 -0.48 6.40
CA ILE A 68 6.54 0.02 7.43
C ILE A 68 5.20 -0.75 7.37
N PHE A 69 4.64 -0.95 6.18
CA PHE A 69 3.43 -1.74 5.99
C PHE A 69 3.59 -3.18 6.51
N TYR A 70 4.68 -3.88 6.14
CA TYR A 70 4.92 -5.26 6.57
C TYR A 70 5.13 -5.38 8.08
N PHE A 71 5.86 -4.46 8.70
CA PHE A 71 6.12 -4.51 10.14
C PHE A 71 4.95 -4.06 11.00
N VAL A 72 4.11 -3.14 10.52
CA VAL A 72 2.97 -2.63 11.28
C VAL A 72 1.70 -3.43 10.99
N SER A 73 1.29 -3.53 9.72
CA SER A 73 -0.04 -4.04 9.38
C SER A 73 -0.12 -5.55 9.28
N MET A 74 0.93 -6.25 8.80
CA MET A 74 0.88 -7.69 8.62
C MET A 74 0.77 -8.48 9.93
N PRO A 75 1.51 -8.15 11.01
CA PRO A 75 1.33 -8.84 12.28
C PRO A 75 -0.09 -8.72 12.84
N PHE A 76 -0.72 -7.55 12.73
CA PHE A 76 -2.10 -7.37 13.17
C PHE A 76 -3.08 -8.20 12.35
N ARG A 77 -2.91 -8.28 11.04
CA ARG A 77 -3.73 -9.14 10.18
C ARG A 77 -3.60 -10.62 10.55
N ILE A 78 -2.39 -11.10 10.80
CA ILE A 78 -2.15 -12.48 11.23
C ILE A 78 -2.81 -12.74 12.59
N LEU A 79 -2.74 -11.82 13.55
CA LEU A 79 -3.42 -11.93 14.85
C LEU A 79 -4.95 -11.96 14.68
N GLN A 80 -5.49 -11.08 13.85
CA GLN A 80 -6.92 -10.97 13.60
C GLN A 80 -7.49 -12.24 12.96
N TYR A 81 -6.91 -12.69 11.86
CA TYR A 81 -7.42 -13.85 11.12
C TYR A 81 -6.96 -15.19 11.69
N GLY A 82 -5.79 -15.24 12.34
CA GLY A 82 -5.22 -16.48 12.90
C GLY A 82 -5.71 -16.80 14.31
N PHE A 83 -5.77 -15.78 15.14
CA PHE A 83 -6.04 -15.96 16.57
C PHE A 83 -7.36 -15.32 17.02
N ASN A 84 -8.11 -14.69 16.12
CA ASN A 84 -9.32 -13.90 16.44
C ASN A 84 -9.06 -12.80 17.50
N ILE A 85 -7.82 -12.33 17.61
CA ILE A 85 -7.41 -11.26 18.50
C ILE A 85 -7.29 -9.99 17.66
N ASP A 86 -8.25 -9.09 17.81
CA ASP A 86 -8.22 -7.81 17.12
C ASP A 86 -8.25 -6.65 18.12
N PRO A 87 -7.09 -6.02 18.40
CA PRO A 87 -7.02 -4.88 19.30
C PRO A 87 -7.81 -3.68 18.82
N THR A 88 -8.10 -3.60 17.52
CA THR A 88 -8.88 -2.48 16.94
C THR A 88 -10.33 -2.46 17.38
N TYR A 89 -10.87 -3.59 17.91
CA TYR A 89 -12.23 -3.67 18.43
C TYR A 89 -12.43 -2.96 19.74
N TYR A 90 -11.38 -2.82 20.54
CA TYR A 90 -11.47 -2.30 21.90
C TYR A 90 -11.10 -0.83 22.02
N LEU A 91 -10.23 -0.33 21.15
CA LEU A 91 -9.67 1.00 21.24
C LEU A 91 -9.88 1.78 19.93
N LEU A 92 -10.81 2.73 19.95
CA LEU A 92 -11.09 3.58 18.79
C LEU A 92 -9.85 4.34 18.29
N GLY A 93 -9.00 4.80 19.20
CA GLY A 93 -7.74 5.46 18.85
C GLY A 93 -6.80 4.54 18.08
N PHE A 94 -6.69 3.28 18.52
CA PHE A 94 -5.87 2.28 17.85
C PHE A 94 -6.43 1.92 16.46
N CYS A 95 -7.74 1.72 16.35
CA CYS A 95 -8.44 1.53 15.08
C CYS A 95 -8.09 2.64 14.06
N LYS A 96 -8.24 3.91 14.45
CA LYS A 96 -7.95 5.04 13.57
C LYS A 96 -6.48 5.15 13.18
N THR A 97 -5.57 4.96 14.14
CA THR A 97 -4.13 5.09 13.93
C THR A 97 -3.60 3.98 13.03
N GLU A 98 -4.02 2.74 13.25
CA GLU A 98 -3.59 1.59 12.45
C GLU A 98 -3.97 1.78 10.97
N TYR A 99 -5.22 2.12 10.67
CA TYR A 99 -5.65 2.34 9.29
C TYR A 99 -5.05 3.62 8.69
N TYR A 100 -4.83 4.67 9.48
CA TYR A 100 -4.18 5.91 9.03
C TYR A 100 -2.68 5.74 8.74
N ILE A 101 -2.03 4.73 9.29
CA ILE A 101 -0.66 4.37 8.92
C ILE A 101 -0.67 3.42 7.72
N THR A 102 -1.52 2.41 7.74
CA THR A 102 -1.57 1.34 6.76
C THR A 102 -1.89 1.82 5.34
N PHE A 103 -2.95 2.60 5.16
CA PHE A 103 -3.37 2.99 3.80
C PHE A 103 -2.42 3.98 3.13
N PRO A 104 -1.95 5.06 3.78
CA PRO A 104 -0.96 5.94 3.16
C PRO A 104 0.35 5.23 2.83
N THR A 105 0.86 4.35 3.69
CA THR A 105 2.12 3.66 3.42
C THR A 105 2.03 2.73 2.21
N ARG A 106 0.91 2.04 2.01
CA ARG A 106 0.65 1.25 0.81
C ARG A 106 0.57 2.12 -0.44
N ALA A 107 -0.13 3.26 -0.37
CA ALA A 107 -0.20 4.21 -1.48
C ALA A 107 1.17 4.79 -1.80
N LEU A 108 1.94 5.22 -0.80
CA LEU A 108 3.30 5.75 -0.96
C LEU A 108 4.21 4.79 -1.71
N ALA A 109 4.16 3.49 -1.37
CA ALA A 109 4.96 2.48 -2.05
C ALA A 109 4.72 2.49 -3.56
N SER A 110 3.47 2.56 -4.00
CA SER A 110 3.09 2.61 -5.41
C SER A 110 3.43 3.95 -6.06
N TRP A 111 3.19 5.08 -5.39
CA TRP A 111 3.48 6.40 -5.93
C TRP A 111 4.97 6.67 -6.09
N PHE A 112 5.83 6.16 -5.20
CA PHE A 112 7.27 6.24 -5.39
C PHE A 112 7.76 5.45 -6.61
N LEU A 113 7.11 4.32 -6.95
CA LEU A 113 7.41 3.60 -8.20
C LEU A 113 6.97 4.41 -9.43
N VAL A 114 5.84 5.11 -9.38
CA VAL A 114 5.44 6.05 -10.44
C VAL A 114 6.50 7.14 -10.63
N LEU A 115 6.97 7.75 -9.54
CA LEU A 115 8.02 8.77 -9.60
C LEU A 115 9.34 8.21 -10.18
N ALA A 116 9.69 6.97 -9.86
CA ALA A 116 10.83 6.29 -10.49
C ALA A 116 10.65 6.12 -12.01
N CYS A 117 9.45 5.77 -12.47
CA CYS A 117 9.13 5.68 -13.89
C CYS A 117 9.18 7.06 -14.57
N ILE A 118 8.68 8.10 -13.94
CA ILE A 118 8.78 9.49 -14.42
C ILE A 118 10.25 9.92 -14.51
N ASP A 119 11.07 9.64 -13.51
CA ASP A 119 12.50 9.95 -13.52
C ASP A 119 13.22 9.27 -14.70
N ARG A 120 12.92 8.00 -14.97
CA ARG A 120 13.47 7.28 -16.13
C ARG A 120 13.02 7.89 -17.46
N PHE A 121 11.76 8.28 -17.57
CA PHE A 121 11.25 8.97 -18.74
C PHE A 121 11.98 10.31 -18.98
N LEU A 122 12.12 11.14 -17.93
CA LEU A 122 12.83 12.43 -18.01
C LEU A 122 14.29 12.25 -18.43
N ARG A 123 14.97 11.22 -17.91
CA ARG A 123 16.37 10.91 -18.23
C ARG A 123 16.55 10.45 -19.67
N SER A 124 15.58 9.73 -20.24
CA SER A 124 15.63 9.27 -21.63
C SER A 124 15.26 10.33 -22.66
N SER A 125 14.78 11.50 -22.21
CA SER A 125 14.35 12.57 -23.10
C SER A 125 15.53 13.15 -23.88
N PRO A 126 15.36 13.42 -25.20
CA PRO A 126 16.35 14.13 -26.01
C PRO A 126 16.52 15.59 -25.59
N ASN A 127 15.52 16.19 -24.95
CA ASN A 127 15.55 17.57 -24.50
C ASN A 127 16.36 17.71 -23.19
N ILE A 128 17.41 18.56 -23.23
CA ILE A 128 18.30 18.81 -22.10
C ILE A 128 17.53 19.34 -20.87
N THR A 129 16.53 20.19 -21.07
CA THR A 129 15.71 20.75 -19.99
C THR A 129 15.00 19.68 -19.19
N TYR A 130 14.39 18.70 -19.85
CA TYR A 130 13.72 17.56 -19.16
C TYR A 130 14.74 16.69 -18.42
N ARG A 131 15.91 16.44 -18.98
CA ARG A 131 16.97 15.68 -18.31
C ARG A 131 17.48 16.33 -17.03
N GLN A 132 17.48 17.66 -16.94
CA GLN A 132 17.89 18.39 -15.73
C GLN A 132 16.93 18.13 -14.55
N TRP A 133 15.65 17.83 -14.81
CA TRP A 133 14.70 17.47 -13.78
C TRP A 133 14.96 16.08 -13.16
N SER A 134 15.67 15.19 -13.85
CA SER A 134 16.16 13.93 -13.28
C SER A 134 17.43 14.16 -12.46
N SER A 135 17.31 14.80 -11.31
CA SER A 135 18.43 15.13 -10.44
C SER A 135 18.20 14.71 -9.00
N PHE A 136 19.29 14.44 -8.30
CA PHE A 136 19.25 14.12 -6.85
C PHE A 136 18.52 15.19 -6.04
N LYS A 137 18.72 16.45 -6.39
CA LYS A 137 18.09 17.60 -5.70
C LYS A 137 16.57 17.57 -5.87
N VAL A 138 16.07 17.31 -7.07
CA VAL A 138 14.62 17.18 -7.34
C VAL A 138 14.04 16.00 -6.57
N ALA A 139 14.68 14.84 -6.59
CA ALA A 139 14.22 13.66 -5.84
C ALA A 139 14.14 13.95 -4.32
N SER A 140 15.12 14.68 -3.77
CA SER A 140 15.13 15.04 -2.34
C SER A 140 13.98 15.96 -1.92
N TYR A 141 13.41 16.74 -2.85
CA TYR A 141 12.21 17.55 -2.58
C TYR A 141 10.91 16.82 -2.89
N THR A 142 10.87 16.06 -3.96
CA THR A 142 9.64 15.36 -4.37
C THR A 142 9.24 14.25 -3.39
N ILE A 143 10.19 13.55 -2.78
CA ILE A 143 9.90 12.51 -1.80
C ILE A 143 9.10 13.05 -0.60
N PRO A 144 9.57 14.05 0.17
CA PRO A 144 8.82 14.56 1.31
C PRO A 144 7.50 15.23 0.92
N ILE A 145 7.46 15.91 -0.24
CA ILE A 145 6.22 16.49 -0.75
C ILE A 145 5.19 15.38 -1.04
N THR A 146 5.59 14.29 -1.66
CA THR A 146 4.70 13.15 -1.93
C THR A 146 4.20 12.50 -0.64
N ILE A 147 5.06 12.35 0.37
CA ILE A 147 4.67 11.86 1.70
C ILE A 147 3.58 12.76 2.28
N LEU A 148 3.82 14.06 2.30
CA LEU A 148 2.88 15.03 2.85
C LEU A 148 1.53 15.00 2.12
N LEU A 149 1.53 15.02 0.78
CA LEU A 149 0.32 15.00 -0.05
C LEU A 149 -0.49 13.72 0.17
N VAL A 150 0.17 12.56 0.24
CA VAL A 150 -0.52 11.29 0.48
C VAL A 150 -1.12 11.26 1.89
N PHE A 151 -0.40 11.64 2.93
CA PHE A 151 -0.96 11.68 4.29
C PHE A 151 -2.12 12.67 4.41
N ILE A 152 -2.05 13.84 3.79
CA ILE A 152 -3.16 14.79 3.72
C ILE A 152 -4.35 14.17 2.98
N GLY A 153 -4.11 13.50 1.84
CA GLY A 153 -5.17 12.82 1.08
C GLY A 153 -5.91 11.74 1.88
N TYR A 154 -5.26 11.12 2.86
CA TYR A 154 -5.86 10.12 3.73
C TYR A 154 -6.36 10.66 5.08
N ILE A 155 -6.36 11.99 5.31
CA ILE A 155 -6.84 12.62 6.54
C ILE A 155 -8.29 12.28 6.87
N HIS A 156 -9.08 11.87 5.90
CA HIS A 156 -10.46 11.43 6.09
C HIS A 156 -10.56 10.12 6.91
N ILE A 157 -9.50 9.30 6.96
CA ILE A 157 -9.50 8.03 7.71
C ILE A 157 -9.73 8.26 9.22
N PRO A 158 -8.90 9.05 9.94
CA PRO A 158 -9.13 9.28 11.37
C PRO A 158 -10.45 10.01 11.67
N ILE A 159 -11.07 10.67 10.68
CA ILE A 159 -12.34 11.36 10.86
C ILE A 159 -13.52 10.37 10.78
N PHE A 160 -13.56 9.54 9.72
CA PHE A 160 -14.71 8.71 9.38
C PHE A 160 -14.59 7.24 9.75
N TYR A 161 -13.45 6.80 10.33
CA TYR A 161 -13.32 5.44 10.84
C TYR A 161 -13.90 5.34 12.24
N THR A 162 -14.66 4.27 12.49
CA THR A 162 -15.34 4.02 13.75
C THR A 162 -15.50 2.52 13.97
N ILE A 163 -15.75 2.15 15.22
CA ILE A 163 -16.03 0.77 15.60
C ILE A 163 -17.55 0.59 15.58
N ASN A 164 -18.05 -0.25 14.68
CA ASN A 164 -19.48 -0.49 14.48
C ASN A 164 -19.78 -1.99 14.37
N GLY A 165 -21.02 -2.36 14.68
CA GLY A 165 -21.55 -3.71 14.48
C GLY A 165 -21.48 -4.61 15.69
N ILE A 166 -22.10 -5.80 15.55
CA ILE A 166 -22.06 -6.90 16.50
C ILE A 166 -21.71 -8.16 15.70
N PRO A 167 -20.48 -8.73 15.77
CA PRO A 167 -19.35 -8.25 16.61
C PRO A 167 -18.80 -6.88 16.16
N PRO A 168 -18.11 -6.14 17.04
CA PRO A 168 -17.53 -4.84 16.72
C PRO A 168 -16.47 -4.98 15.65
N ILE A 169 -16.50 -4.13 14.63
CA ILE A 169 -15.54 -4.10 13.52
C ILE A 169 -15.06 -2.66 13.32
N CYS A 170 -13.75 -2.47 13.27
CA CYS A 170 -13.15 -1.20 12.87
C CYS A 170 -13.28 -1.01 11.37
N ALA A 171 -14.13 -0.08 10.94
CA ALA A 171 -14.37 0.19 9.52
C ALA A 171 -14.79 1.63 9.28
N GLY A 172 -14.74 2.06 8.03
CA GLY A 172 -15.32 3.33 7.60
C GLY A 172 -16.84 3.36 7.84
N GLN A 173 -17.36 4.51 8.24
CA GLN A 173 -18.78 4.71 8.49
C GLN A 173 -19.64 4.16 7.33
N PRO A 174 -20.75 3.47 7.64
CA PRO A 174 -21.65 2.94 6.62
C PRO A 174 -22.33 4.08 5.84
N GLY A 175 -22.71 3.80 4.60
CA GLY A 175 -23.34 4.76 3.71
C GLY A 175 -22.37 5.32 2.67
N PHE A 176 -22.54 6.59 2.30
CA PHE A 176 -21.78 7.24 1.22
C PHE A 176 -20.26 7.14 1.40
N TYR A 177 -19.76 7.28 2.63
CA TYR A 177 -18.31 7.22 2.88
C TYR A 177 -17.70 5.86 2.50
N ARG A 178 -18.39 4.75 2.73
CA ARG A 178 -17.89 3.41 2.35
C ARG A 178 -17.76 3.26 0.84
N ILE A 179 -18.71 3.83 0.07
CA ILE A 179 -18.67 3.85 -1.39
C ILE A 179 -17.51 4.74 -1.86
N PHE A 180 -17.39 5.95 -1.31
CA PHE A 180 -16.28 6.85 -1.58
C PHE A 180 -14.93 6.19 -1.32
N LEU A 181 -14.77 5.52 -0.17
CA LEU A 181 -13.53 4.84 0.22
C LEU A 181 -13.15 3.73 -0.79
N GLY A 182 -14.15 2.99 -1.29
CA GLY A 182 -13.94 1.99 -2.33
C GLY A 182 -13.37 2.59 -3.61
N PHE A 183 -14.01 3.63 -4.15
CA PHE A 183 -13.52 4.35 -5.33
C PHE A 183 -12.15 5.00 -5.08
N TRP A 184 -11.94 5.61 -3.91
CA TRP A 184 -10.67 6.21 -3.51
C TRP A 184 -9.53 5.20 -3.59
N HIS A 185 -9.71 4.01 -3.01
CA HIS A 185 -8.69 2.97 -3.05
C HIS A 185 -8.44 2.43 -4.45
N VAL A 186 -9.49 2.24 -5.26
CA VAL A 186 -9.33 1.80 -6.65
C VAL A 186 -8.53 2.82 -7.47
N ILE A 187 -8.78 4.11 -7.32
CA ILE A 187 -8.12 5.16 -8.10
C ILE A 187 -6.70 5.42 -7.58
N ILE A 188 -6.56 5.67 -6.28
CA ILE A 188 -5.29 6.16 -5.70
C ILE A 188 -4.27 5.04 -5.51
N TYR A 189 -4.72 3.82 -5.31
CA TYR A 189 -3.87 2.68 -5.00
C TYR A 189 -3.94 1.57 -6.04
N GLY A 190 -5.14 1.18 -6.49
CA GLY A 190 -5.35 -0.02 -7.29
C GLY A 190 -5.02 0.17 -8.78
N SER A 191 -5.62 1.14 -9.45
CA SER A 191 -5.51 1.33 -10.91
C SER A 191 -4.68 2.53 -11.32
N GLY A 192 -4.70 3.63 -10.56
CA GLY A 192 -3.99 4.87 -10.90
C GLY A 192 -2.48 4.67 -11.07
N PRO A 193 -1.76 4.21 -10.04
CA PRO A 193 -0.32 3.99 -10.14
C PRO A 193 0.08 3.01 -11.26
N PRO A 194 -0.49 1.80 -11.39
CA PRO A 194 -0.15 0.90 -12.48
C PRO A 194 -0.39 1.50 -13.87
N PHE A 195 -1.49 2.24 -14.05
CA PHE A 195 -1.77 2.93 -15.31
C PHE A 195 -0.69 3.96 -15.64
N LEU A 196 -0.32 4.82 -14.68
CA LEU A 196 0.74 5.82 -14.89
C LEU A 196 2.11 5.15 -15.15
N MET A 197 2.45 4.10 -14.43
CA MET A 197 3.68 3.33 -14.67
C MET A 197 3.70 2.77 -16.09
N PHE A 198 2.59 2.23 -16.58
CA PHE A 198 2.47 1.73 -17.95
C PHE A 198 2.69 2.85 -18.97
N VAL A 199 2.01 3.99 -18.81
CA VAL A 199 2.12 5.14 -19.71
C VAL A 199 3.57 5.64 -19.78
N PHE A 200 4.22 5.90 -18.64
CA PHE A 200 5.60 6.40 -18.63
C PHE A 200 6.61 5.36 -19.12
N SER A 201 6.35 4.07 -18.92
CA SER A 201 7.20 3.00 -19.48
C SER A 201 7.13 2.97 -21.01
N VAL A 202 5.94 3.07 -21.59
CA VAL A 202 5.75 3.13 -23.06
C VAL A 202 6.39 4.39 -23.64
N LEU A 203 6.23 5.55 -22.99
CA LEU A 203 6.86 6.80 -23.43
C LEU A 203 8.38 6.72 -23.36
N THR A 204 8.95 6.08 -22.34
CA THR A 204 10.40 5.86 -22.21
C THR A 204 10.94 5.02 -23.37
N ILE A 205 10.26 3.92 -23.72
CA ILE A 205 10.66 3.06 -24.85
C ILE A 205 10.65 3.83 -26.17
N ARG A 206 9.66 4.72 -26.38
CA ARG A 206 9.59 5.55 -27.58
C ARG A 206 10.73 6.57 -27.70
N HIS A 207 11.26 7.07 -26.57
CA HIS A 207 12.38 8.00 -26.56
C HIS A 207 13.74 7.33 -26.82
N VAL A 208 13.85 6.03 -26.56
CA VAL A 208 15.10 5.27 -26.74
C VAL A 208 15.26 4.73 -28.17
N LYS A 209 14.16 4.66 -28.93
CA LYS A 209 14.18 4.34 -30.36
C LYS A 209 14.52 5.56 -31.19
#